data_d0a86690625e806a4b72332b0e9ec320
#
_entry.id   d0a86690625e806a4b72332b0e9ec320
#
_cell.length_a   1.000
_cell.length_b   1.000
_cell.length_c   1.000
_cell.angle_alpha   90.00
_cell.angle_beta   90.00
_cell.angle_gamma   90.00
#
_symmetry.space_group_name_H-M   'P 1'
#
loop_
_entity.id
_entity.type
_entity.pdbx_description
1 polymer ?
#
loop_
_entity_poly.entity_id
_entity_poly.type
_entity_poly.pdbx_seq_one_letter_code
_entity_poly.pdbx_strand_id
1 'polypeptide(L)'
;MTSFDKIEDLALTVVSDYKLGKLFEQDEEKFKKFCDGLLMNAVAQFTECRQDLAYDDVARSFDADLSVLEVYILSRYWVIAWWERETNNAAQIALKLKVSSAFTFNSEAQNFKEKQNIIDKLREEVDRATQDYLLLDIAAYEF
;
A
#
# COMPACT_ATOMS: atom_id res chain seq x y z
N MET A 1 14.02 13.32 9.82
CA MET A 1 13.53 12.00 10.26
C MET A 1 12.00 11.93 10.05
N THR A 2 11.54 10.88 9.40
CA THR A 2 10.11 10.71 9.09
C THR A 2 9.61 9.43 9.75
N SER A 3 8.58 9.54 10.60
CA SER A 3 7.97 8.39 11.28
C SER A 3 7.22 7.51 10.27
N PHE A 4 7.26 6.19 10.47
CA PHE A 4 6.44 5.23 9.72
C PHE A 4 4.94 5.57 9.84
N ASP A 5 4.53 6.02 11.01
CA ASP A 5 3.12 6.37 11.27
C ASP A 5 2.61 7.46 10.32
N LYS A 6 3.46 8.39 9.91
CA LYS A 6 3.08 9.46 9.00
C LYS A 6 2.59 8.91 7.65
N ILE A 7 3.26 7.90 7.13
CA ILE A 7 2.89 7.26 5.87
C ILE A 7 1.69 6.33 6.08
N GLU A 8 1.71 5.55 7.14
CA GLU A 8 0.68 4.57 7.44
C GLU A 8 -0.67 5.23 7.76
N ASP A 9 -0.66 6.32 8.51
CA ASP A 9 -1.87 7.09 8.81
C ASP A 9 -2.51 7.62 7.53
N LEU A 10 -1.71 8.13 6.60
CA LEU A 10 -2.21 8.59 5.31
C LEU A 10 -2.79 7.44 4.49
N ALA A 11 -2.14 6.29 4.47
CA ALA A 11 -2.64 5.09 3.79
C ALA A 11 -3.96 4.62 4.39
N LEU A 12 -4.07 4.62 5.71
CA LEU A 12 -5.26 4.17 6.42
C LEU A 12 -6.47 5.09 6.22
N THR A 13 -6.28 6.33 5.78
CA THR A 13 -7.42 7.19 5.41
C THR A 13 -8.14 6.68 4.17
N VAL A 14 -7.46 5.90 3.33
CA VAL A 14 -8.00 5.37 2.07
C VAL A 14 -8.54 3.96 2.24
N VAL A 15 -7.96 3.19 3.16
CA VAL A 15 -8.33 1.79 3.40
C VAL A 15 -9.26 1.72 4.60
N SER A 16 -10.47 1.18 4.38
CA SER A 16 -11.41 0.88 5.45
C SER A 16 -11.52 -0.64 5.57
N ASP A 17 -10.93 -1.20 6.62
CA ASP A 17 -10.92 -2.65 6.83
C ASP A 17 -11.31 -2.99 8.26
N TYR A 18 -12.41 -3.71 8.37
CA TYR A 18 -12.93 -4.19 9.65
C TYR A 18 -11.93 -5.12 10.36
N LYS A 19 -11.21 -5.95 9.60
CA LYS A 19 -10.22 -6.86 10.16
C LYS A 19 -9.03 -6.12 10.76
N LEU A 20 -8.59 -5.05 10.11
CA LEU A 20 -7.52 -4.19 10.65
C LEU A 20 -7.96 -3.48 11.92
N GLY A 21 -9.20 -2.99 11.95
CA GLY A 21 -9.78 -2.38 13.15
C GLY A 21 -9.82 -3.35 14.33
N LYS A 22 -10.24 -4.59 14.07
CA LYS A 22 -10.25 -5.65 15.08
C LYS A 22 -8.84 -5.98 15.57
N LEU A 23 -7.88 -6.08 14.67
CA LEU A 23 -6.50 -6.37 15.03
C LEU A 23 -5.91 -5.26 15.91
N PHE A 24 -6.21 -4.01 15.60
CA PHE A 24 -5.78 -2.87 16.40
C PHE A 24 -6.34 -2.94 17.83
N GLU A 25 -7.63 -3.28 17.98
CA GLU A 25 -8.28 -3.41 19.28
C GLU A 25 -7.74 -4.57 20.11
N GLN A 26 -7.43 -5.69 19.46
CA GLN A 26 -6.99 -6.92 20.13
C GLN A 26 -5.50 -6.92 20.44
N ASP A 27 -4.68 -6.41 19.53
CA ASP A 27 -3.22 -6.44 19.65
C ASP A 27 -2.61 -5.32 18.81
N GLU A 28 -2.39 -4.18 19.44
CA GLU A 28 -1.81 -3.00 18.79
C GLU A 28 -0.40 -3.26 18.25
N GLU A 29 0.38 -4.07 18.93
CA GLU A 29 1.73 -4.41 18.53
C GLU A 29 1.75 -5.22 17.22
N LYS A 30 0.87 -6.22 17.10
CA LYS A 30 0.70 -6.99 15.87
C LYS A 30 0.18 -6.12 14.73
N PHE A 31 -0.73 -5.19 15.03
CA PHE A 31 -1.25 -4.25 14.04
C PHE A 31 -0.13 -3.40 13.45
N LYS A 32 0.72 -2.83 14.31
CA LYS A 32 1.86 -2.02 13.86
C LYS A 32 2.84 -2.84 13.03
N LYS A 33 3.13 -4.05 13.47
CA LYS A 33 4.03 -4.96 12.76
C LYS A 33 3.51 -5.33 11.38
N PHE A 34 2.21 -5.55 11.26
CA PHE A 34 1.55 -5.80 9.99
C PHE A 34 1.64 -4.58 9.06
N CYS A 35 1.33 -3.41 9.57
CA CYS A 35 1.41 -2.16 8.81
C CYS A 35 2.84 -1.87 8.35
N ASP A 36 3.82 -2.10 9.20
CA ASP A 36 5.23 -1.92 8.87
C ASP A 36 5.68 -2.88 7.78
N GLY A 37 5.16 -4.11 7.77
CA GLY A 37 5.43 -5.08 6.71
C GLY A 37 4.95 -4.58 5.34
N LEU A 38 3.76 -4.00 5.28
CA LEU A 38 3.24 -3.40 4.05
C LEU A 38 4.06 -2.16 3.65
N LEU A 39 4.54 -1.40 4.62
CA LEU A 39 5.40 -0.24 4.36
C LEU A 39 6.74 -0.67 3.75
N MET A 40 7.33 -1.76 4.23
CA MET A 40 8.57 -2.29 3.64
C MET A 40 8.36 -2.73 2.20
N ASN A 41 7.20 -3.28 1.88
CA ASN A 41 6.83 -3.60 0.50
C ASN A 41 6.77 -2.31 -0.34
N ALA A 42 6.17 -1.25 0.19
CA ALA A 42 6.10 0.05 -0.48
C ALA A 42 7.50 0.65 -0.72
N VAL A 43 8.39 0.54 0.23
CA VAL A 43 9.78 0.99 0.10
C VAL A 43 10.47 0.28 -1.06
N ALA A 44 10.28 -1.03 -1.18
CA ALA A 44 10.86 -1.82 -2.26
C ALA A 44 10.30 -1.41 -3.64
N GLN A 45 9.07 -0.93 -3.70
CA GLN A 45 8.43 -0.51 -4.94
C GLN A 45 8.83 0.90 -5.39
N PHE A 46 9.16 1.78 -4.46
CA PHE A 46 9.51 3.18 -4.76
C PHE A 46 10.98 3.31 -5.15
N THR A 47 11.36 2.77 -6.29
CA THR A 47 12.75 2.76 -6.78
C THR A 47 13.21 4.13 -7.27
N GLU A 48 12.29 5.02 -7.63
CA GLU A 48 12.58 6.35 -8.18
C GLU A 48 12.80 7.41 -7.08
N CYS A 49 12.72 7.03 -5.80
CA CYS A 49 12.93 7.96 -4.69
C CYS A 49 14.35 8.52 -4.71
N ARG A 50 14.48 9.84 -4.66
CA ARG A 50 15.78 10.52 -4.69
C ARG A 50 16.49 10.46 -3.36
N GLN A 51 15.74 10.36 -2.27
CA GLN A 51 16.32 10.24 -0.94
C GLN A 51 16.57 8.77 -0.63
N ASP A 52 17.59 8.55 0.18
CA ASP A 52 17.83 7.21 0.72
C ASP A 52 16.71 6.85 1.70
N LEU A 53 16.08 5.71 1.50
CA LEU A 53 15.01 5.21 2.34
C LEU A 53 15.54 4.34 3.49
N ALA A 54 16.76 4.58 3.94
CA ALA A 54 17.31 3.94 5.13
C ALA A 54 16.42 4.21 6.35
N TYR A 55 16.23 3.20 7.16
CA TYR A 55 15.28 3.27 8.28
C TYR A 55 15.78 2.53 9.51
N ASP A 56 15.19 2.85 10.66
CA ASP A 56 15.40 2.18 11.94
C ASP A 56 14.11 1.46 12.34
N ASP A 57 14.16 0.13 12.41
CA ASP A 57 13.02 -0.72 12.78
C ASP A 57 12.52 -0.45 14.19
N VAL A 58 13.43 -0.18 15.13
CA VAL A 58 13.09 0.02 16.54
C VAL A 58 12.41 1.37 16.73
N ALA A 59 13.00 2.42 16.16
CA ALA A 59 12.43 3.77 16.21
C ALA A 59 11.22 3.91 15.28
N ARG A 60 11.05 3.00 14.33
CA ARG A 60 10.00 3.03 13.30
C ARG A 60 10.02 4.36 12.56
N SER A 61 11.17 4.70 12.01
CA SER A 61 11.36 5.96 11.28
C SER A 61 12.39 5.84 10.17
N PHE A 62 12.22 6.66 9.13
CA PHE A 62 13.22 6.87 8.10
C PHE A 62 14.20 7.94 8.57
N ASP A 63 15.46 7.79 8.20
CA ASP A 63 16.50 8.76 8.54
C ASP A 63 16.28 10.09 7.82
N ALA A 64 15.79 10.04 6.59
CA ALA A 64 15.54 11.22 5.77
C ALA A 64 14.25 11.94 6.16
N ASP A 65 14.21 13.25 5.89
CA ASP A 65 12.99 14.04 5.94
C ASP A 65 12.29 13.93 4.58
N LEU A 66 11.30 13.06 4.50
CA LEU A 66 10.59 12.79 3.25
C LEU A 66 9.68 13.97 2.89
N SER A 67 9.65 14.32 1.61
CA SER A 67 8.75 15.36 1.10
C SER A 67 7.30 14.88 1.14
N VAL A 68 6.37 15.82 1.03
CA VAL A 68 4.93 15.52 0.99
C VAL A 68 4.62 14.53 -0.14
N LEU A 69 5.21 14.72 -1.31
CA LEU A 69 4.99 13.85 -2.46
C LEU A 69 5.60 12.46 -2.25
N GLU A 70 6.78 12.39 -1.64
CA GLU A 70 7.40 11.10 -1.29
C GLU A 70 6.54 10.30 -0.30
N VAL A 71 6.02 10.97 0.73
CA VAL A 71 5.09 10.37 1.69
C VAL A 71 3.82 9.88 0.98
N TYR A 72 3.27 10.68 0.08
CA TYR A 72 2.08 10.31 -0.68
C TYR A 72 2.32 9.06 -1.54
N ILE A 73 3.42 9.03 -2.29
CA ILE A 73 3.76 7.89 -3.16
C ILE A 73 3.93 6.60 -2.34
N LEU A 74 4.65 6.68 -1.23
CA LEU A 74 4.82 5.53 -0.33
C LEU A 74 3.47 5.06 0.23
N SER A 75 2.60 5.99 0.63
CA SER A 75 1.28 5.62 1.14
C SER A 75 0.44 4.90 0.09
N ARG A 76 0.54 5.31 -1.17
CA ARG A 76 -0.20 4.67 -2.27
C ARG A 76 0.34 3.28 -2.60
N TYR A 77 1.65 3.09 -2.58
CA TYR A 77 2.24 1.74 -2.70
C TYR A 77 1.81 0.83 -1.54
N TRP A 78 1.69 1.39 -0.33
CA TRP A 78 1.17 0.65 0.82
C TRP A 78 -0.27 0.16 0.57
N VAL A 79 -1.12 1.05 0.05
CA VAL A 79 -2.51 0.74 -0.28
C VAL A 79 -2.58 -0.34 -1.36
N ILE A 80 -1.73 -0.27 -2.38
CA ILE A 80 -1.64 -1.29 -3.44
C ILE A 80 -1.26 -2.64 -2.83
N ALA A 81 -0.26 -2.68 -1.95
CA ALA A 81 0.16 -3.91 -1.29
C ALA A 81 -0.98 -4.53 -0.47
N TRP A 82 -1.75 -3.71 0.22
CA TRP A 82 -2.92 -4.16 0.97
C TRP A 82 -3.98 -4.77 0.04
N TRP A 83 -4.29 -4.11 -1.07
CA TRP A 83 -5.26 -4.60 -2.05
C TRP A 83 -4.78 -5.88 -2.74
N GLU A 84 -3.51 -5.99 -3.04
CA GLU A 84 -2.92 -7.22 -3.60
C GLU A 84 -3.10 -8.41 -2.66
N ARG A 85 -2.86 -8.18 -1.37
CA ARG A 85 -3.07 -9.20 -0.35
C ARG A 85 -4.54 -9.63 -0.29
N GLU A 86 -5.47 -8.68 -0.30
CA GLU A 86 -6.91 -8.96 -0.29
C GLU A 86 -7.33 -9.69 -1.56
N THR A 87 -6.77 -9.32 -2.71
CA THR A 87 -7.06 -9.99 -3.99
C THR A 87 -6.57 -11.44 -3.99
N ASN A 88 -5.38 -11.68 -3.45
CA ASN A 88 -4.86 -13.06 -3.30
C ASN A 88 -5.74 -13.89 -2.38
N ASN A 89 -6.21 -13.33 -1.28
CA ASN A 89 -7.12 -14.01 -0.37
C ASN A 89 -8.44 -14.35 -1.06
N ALA A 90 -8.99 -13.43 -1.85
CA ALA A 90 -10.21 -13.64 -2.62
C ALA A 90 -10.02 -14.74 -3.67
N ALA A 91 -8.87 -14.78 -4.35
CA ALA A 91 -8.55 -15.81 -5.34
C ALA A 91 -8.50 -17.20 -4.69
N GLN A 92 -7.86 -17.32 -3.52
CA GLN A 92 -7.79 -18.58 -2.78
C GLN A 92 -9.17 -19.06 -2.32
N ILE A 93 -10.00 -18.14 -1.84
CA ILE A 93 -11.38 -18.45 -1.43
C ILE A 93 -12.18 -18.91 -2.65
N ALA A 94 -12.06 -18.24 -3.79
CA ALA A 94 -12.74 -18.61 -5.02
C ALA A 94 -12.37 -20.02 -5.48
N LEU A 95 -11.08 -20.39 -5.39
CA LEU A 95 -10.62 -21.73 -5.74
C LEU A 95 -11.20 -22.80 -4.81
N LYS A 96 -11.31 -22.53 -3.52
CA LYS A 96 -11.91 -23.44 -2.54
C LYS A 96 -13.42 -23.59 -2.80
N LEU A 97 -14.10 -22.51 -3.12
CA LEU A 97 -15.54 -22.51 -3.35
C LEU A 97 -15.94 -23.12 -4.71
N LYS A 98 -15.01 -23.18 -5.66
CA LYS A 98 -15.22 -23.83 -6.96
C LYS A 98 -15.67 -25.29 -6.82
N VAL A 99 -15.24 -25.97 -5.77
CA VAL A 99 -15.57 -27.35 -5.50
C VAL A 99 -16.96 -27.48 -4.89
N SER A 100 -17.52 -26.44 -4.28
CA SER A 100 -18.76 -26.50 -3.50
C SER A 100 -19.99 -25.95 -4.21
N SER A 101 -19.87 -24.90 -5.07
CA SER A 101 -21.02 -24.29 -5.73
C SER A 101 -20.59 -23.40 -6.89
N ALA A 102 -21.15 -23.63 -8.09
CA ALA A 102 -20.89 -22.83 -9.29
C ALA A 102 -21.36 -21.36 -9.12
N PHE A 103 -22.48 -21.15 -8.43
CA PHE A 103 -23.04 -19.82 -8.16
C PHE A 103 -22.09 -19.00 -7.27
N THR A 104 -21.62 -19.59 -6.19
CA THR A 104 -20.69 -18.94 -5.26
C THR A 104 -19.36 -18.63 -5.97
N PHE A 105 -18.87 -19.54 -6.81
CA PHE A 105 -17.66 -19.33 -7.59
C PHE A 105 -17.77 -18.11 -8.51
N ASN A 106 -18.88 -17.98 -9.23
CA ASN A 106 -19.09 -16.83 -10.13
C ASN A 106 -19.11 -15.51 -9.38
N SER A 107 -19.75 -15.47 -8.20
CA SER A 107 -19.79 -14.29 -7.35
C SER A 107 -18.41 -13.89 -6.87
N GLU A 108 -17.58 -14.86 -6.45
CA GLU A 108 -16.21 -14.62 -5.99
C GLU A 108 -15.29 -14.21 -7.14
N ALA A 109 -15.49 -14.78 -8.34
CA ALA A 109 -14.73 -14.39 -9.53
C ALA A 109 -15.01 -12.94 -9.92
N GLN A 110 -16.26 -12.51 -9.83
CA GLN A 110 -16.66 -11.11 -10.05
C GLN A 110 -16.00 -10.18 -9.04
N ASN A 111 -16.01 -10.56 -7.78
CA ASN A 111 -15.39 -9.81 -6.70
C ASN A 111 -13.86 -9.66 -6.91
N PHE A 112 -13.22 -10.75 -7.32
CA PHE A 112 -11.79 -10.75 -7.67
C PHE A 112 -11.49 -9.74 -8.79
N LYS A 113 -12.32 -9.73 -9.84
CA LYS A 113 -12.16 -8.82 -10.97
C LYS A 113 -12.30 -7.35 -10.56
N GLU A 114 -13.26 -7.05 -9.70
CA GLU A 114 -13.47 -5.69 -9.17
C GLU A 114 -12.26 -5.22 -8.36
N LYS A 115 -11.71 -6.08 -7.52
CA LYS A 115 -10.50 -5.78 -6.73
C LYS A 115 -9.30 -5.54 -7.63
N GLN A 116 -9.16 -6.34 -8.69
CA GLN A 116 -8.08 -6.17 -9.66
C GLN A 116 -8.19 -4.82 -10.38
N ASN A 117 -9.39 -4.38 -10.72
CA ASN A 117 -9.64 -3.07 -11.33
C ASN A 117 -9.24 -1.93 -10.41
N ILE A 118 -9.48 -2.06 -9.10
CA ILE A 118 -9.06 -1.06 -8.10
C ILE A 118 -7.53 -0.97 -8.07
N ILE A 119 -6.84 -2.10 -8.08
CA ILE A 119 -5.36 -2.15 -8.11
C ILE A 119 -4.83 -1.45 -9.35
N ASP A 120 -5.38 -1.74 -10.52
CA ASP A 120 -4.94 -1.15 -11.78
C ASP A 120 -5.09 0.36 -11.76
N LYS A 121 -6.19 0.87 -11.20
CA LYS A 121 -6.45 2.30 -11.06
C LYS A 121 -5.46 2.95 -10.09
N LEU A 122 -5.17 2.29 -8.98
CA LEU A 122 -4.19 2.77 -8.01
C LEU A 122 -2.78 2.83 -8.60
N ARG A 123 -2.41 1.85 -9.43
CA ARG A 123 -1.12 1.85 -10.13
C ARG A 123 -1.02 3.01 -11.11
N GLU A 124 -2.08 3.33 -11.81
CA GLU A 124 -2.12 4.51 -12.70
C GLU A 124 -1.93 5.80 -11.91
N GLU A 125 -2.57 5.93 -10.75
CA GLU A 125 -2.41 7.09 -9.88
C GLU A 125 -0.98 7.25 -9.37
N VAL A 126 -0.35 6.14 -8.97
CA VAL A 126 1.04 6.13 -8.51
C VAL A 126 2.00 6.49 -9.65
N ASP A 127 1.79 5.92 -10.83
CA ASP A 127 2.63 6.21 -12.00
C ASP A 127 2.57 7.69 -12.34
N ARG A 128 1.39 8.29 -12.30
CA ARG A 128 1.21 9.72 -12.54
C ARG A 128 1.91 10.56 -11.48
N ALA A 129 1.76 10.20 -10.20
CA ALA A 129 2.41 10.91 -9.10
C ALA A 129 3.94 10.80 -9.20
N THR A 130 4.44 9.63 -9.60
CA THR A 130 5.87 9.40 -9.80
C THR A 130 6.42 10.24 -10.94
N GLN A 131 5.68 10.35 -12.04
CA GLN A 131 6.06 11.21 -13.17
C GLN A 131 6.11 12.67 -12.73
N ASP A 132 5.11 13.14 -12.00
CA ASP A 132 5.10 14.51 -11.47
C ASP A 132 6.29 14.73 -10.52
N TYR A 133 6.60 13.76 -9.70
CA TYR A 133 7.75 13.78 -8.79
C TYR A 133 9.08 13.94 -9.56
N LEU A 134 9.26 13.18 -10.62
CA LEU A 134 10.46 13.24 -11.46
C LEU A 134 10.56 14.56 -12.23
N LEU A 135 9.43 15.12 -12.67
CA LEU A 135 9.39 16.39 -13.39
C LEU A 135 9.77 17.59 -12.50
N LEU A 136 9.50 17.54 -11.20
CA LEU A 136 9.93 18.59 -10.26
C LEU A 136 11.44 18.79 -10.29
N ASP A 137 12.19 17.72 -10.50
CA ASP A 137 13.65 17.77 -10.59
C ASP A 137 14.12 18.47 -11.87
N ILE A 138 13.47 18.18 -12.99
CA ILE A 138 13.78 18.80 -14.28
C ILE A 138 13.52 20.30 -14.21
N ALA A 139 12.40 20.70 -13.63
CA ALA A 139 12.05 22.12 -13.46
C ALA A 139 13.08 22.87 -12.59
N ALA A 140 13.70 22.20 -11.63
CA ALA A 140 14.75 22.77 -10.78
C ALA A 140 16.06 23.00 -11.55
N TYR A 141 16.30 22.26 -12.63
CA TYR A 141 17.53 22.36 -13.43
C TYR A 141 17.44 23.38 -14.58
N GLU A 142 16.25 23.83 -14.94
CA GLU A 142 16.05 24.80 -16.02
C GLU A 142 16.35 26.26 -15.61
N PHE A 143 16.72 26.48 -14.37
CA PHE A 143 17.09 27.77 -13.83
C PHE A 143 18.55 27.77 -13.38
#